data_bae8069e31464ec442d71e2519bcb719
#
_entry.id   bae8069e31464ec442d71e2519bcb719
#
_cell.length_a   1.000
_cell.length_b   1.000
_cell.length_c   1.000
_cell.angle_alpha   90.00
_cell.angle_beta   90.00
_cell.angle_gamma   90.00
#
_symmetry.space_group_name_H-M   'P 1'
#
loop_
_entity.id
_entity.type
_entity.pdbx_description
1 polymer ?
#
loop_
_entity_poly.entity_id
_entity_poly.type
_entity_poly.pdbx_seq_one_letter_code
_entity_poly.pdbx_strand_id
1 'polypeptide(L)'
;EVKNFISRITKDLKILKGENSRLIIPFLQNFPKKVEGFIAGEIFINRQNLTRQEQLSLLNLATFSNPEYIKRQRMRMPVWDVPSILTAAKIDGKYLRLPRGVESSLKDNCHSYLKEQFTLSKALNVEFTGTLRPQQEEAVNKIDKNKLGMLCAHTGFGKTVVGCALIARRKARTLIIVSTVNIANQWRDAALRFLKIKDMP
;
A
#
# COMPACT_ATOMS: atom_id res chain seq x y z
N GLU A 1 18.22 2.62 -13.80
CA GLU A 1 17.46 3.43 -14.79
C GLU A 1 16.50 4.42 -14.11
N VAL A 2 15.65 3.98 -13.15
CA VAL A 2 14.70 4.85 -12.46
C VAL A 2 15.40 5.97 -11.66
N LYS A 3 16.52 5.68 -10.98
CA LYS A 3 17.31 6.69 -10.26
C LYS A 3 17.87 7.75 -11.21
N ASN A 4 18.40 7.34 -12.36
CA ASN A 4 18.92 8.27 -13.39
C ASN A 4 17.81 9.07 -14.06
N PHE A 5 16.62 8.50 -14.20
CA PHE A 5 15.45 9.15 -14.74
C PHE A 5 14.91 10.22 -13.78
N ILE A 6 14.79 9.91 -12.49
CA ILE A 6 14.38 10.88 -11.46
C ILE A 6 15.41 11.99 -11.30
N SER A 7 16.73 11.69 -11.34
CA SER A 7 17.77 12.72 -11.25
C SER A 7 17.79 13.69 -12.43
N ARG A 8 17.41 13.22 -13.63
CA ARG A 8 17.23 14.09 -14.81
C ARG A 8 16.00 15.00 -14.67
N ILE A 9 14.89 14.47 -14.14
CA ILE A 9 13.67 15.27 -13.90
C ILE A 9 13.91 16.35 -12.85
N THR A 10 14.61 16.01 -11.75
CA THR A 10 14.88 16.99 -10.68
C THR A 10 15.82 18.11 -11.11
N LYS A 11 16.66 17.91 -12.14
CA LYS A 11 17.46 18.99 -12.74
C LYS A 11 16.63 19.96 -13.57
N ASP A 12 15.57 19.51 -14.21
CA ASP A 12 14.71 20.31 -15.08
C ASP A 12 13.53 20.98 -14.35
N LEU A 13 13.31 20.63 -13.08
CA LEU A 13 12.22 21.15 -12.25
C LEU A 13 12.73 22.27 -11.35
N LYS A 14 12.29 23.50 -11.58
CA LYS A 14 12.35 24.58 -10.59
C LYS A 14 11.50 24.16 -9.39
N ILE A 15 12.15 23.79 -8.30
CA ILE A 15 11.49 23.43 -7.03
C ILE A 15 10.87 24.71 -6.47
N LEU A 16 9.55 24.84 -6.60
CA LEU A 16 8.81 25.87 -5.89
C LEU A 16 8.72 25.45 -4.43
N LYS A 17 9.42 26.16 -3.56
CA LYS A 17 9.31 26.01 -2.10
C LYS A 17 7.96 26.59 -1.65
N GLY A 18 6.99 25.74 -1.41
CA GLY A 18 5.75 26.09 -0.70
C GLY A 18 5.83 25.67 0.76
N GLU A 19 5.25 26.44 1.66
CA GLU A 19 5.32 26.25 3.12
C GLU A 19 4.65 24.98 3.67
N ASN A 20 3.94 24.21 2.86
CA ASN A 20 3.36 22.93 3.23
C ASN A 20 4.03 21.82 2.44
N SER A 21 4.77 20.99 3.12
CA SER A 21 5.63 19.85 2.83
C SER A 21 5.14 18.78 1.82
N ARG A 22 4.34 19.14 0.83
CA ARG A 22 4.12 18.35 -0.39
C ARG A 22 4.92 19.00 -1.50
N LEU A 23 6.01 18.37 -1.92
CA LEU A 23 6.61 18.64 -3.21
C LEU A 23 5.55 18.26 -4.27
N ILE A 24 4.63 19.18 -4.53
CA ILE A 24 3.74 19.09 -5.68
C ILE A 24 4.66 19.39 -6.87
N ILE A 25 4.88 18.41 -7.71
CA ILE A 25 5.50 18.61 -9.02
C ILE A 25 4.38 19.14 -9.93
N PRO A 26 4.26 20.45 -10.16
CA PRO A 26 3.07 21.04 -10.81
C PRO A 26 2.89 20.62 -12.27
N PHE A 27 3.93 20.04 -12.87
CA PHE A 27 4.01 19.75 -14.31
C PHE A 27 3.47 18.40 -14.74
N LEU A 28 3.01 17.54 -13.82
CA LEU A 28 2.68 16.16 -14.12
C LEU A 28 1.20 15.86 -13.86
N GLN A 29 0.30 16.63 -14.46
CA GLN A 29 -1.15 16.36 -14.43
C GLN A 29 -1.69 15.85 -15.78
N ASN A 30 -0.81 15.44 -16.69
CA ASN A 30 -1.24 14.86 -17.95
C ASN A 30 -1.44 13.35 -17.78
N PHE A 31 -2.57 12.97 -17.19
CA PHE A 31 -2.94 11.56 -17.04
C PHE A 31 -3.49 11.01 -18.35
N PRO A 32 -3.20 9.75 -18.68
CA PRO A 32 -3.82 9.08 -19.82
C PRO A 32 -5.34 8.96 -19.59
N LYS A 33 -6.13 9.13 -20.64
CA LYS A 33 -7.59 8.93 -20.55
C LYS A 33 -7.93 7.50 -20.15
N LYS A 34 -7.11 6.54 -20.59
CA LYS A 34 -7.32 5.11 -20.38
C LYS A 34 -6.01 4.42 -20.04
N VAL A 35 -6.05 3.52 -19.07
CA VAL A 35 -4.93 2.62 -18.73
C VAL A 35 -5.41 1.18 -18.72
N GLU A 36 -4.56 0.28 -19.23
CA GLU A 36 -4.82 -1.15 -19.28
C GLU A 36 -3.75 -1.90 -18.50
N GLY A 37 -4.19 -2.95 -17.79
CA GLY A 37 -3.26 -3.73 -16.99
C GLY A 37 -3.93 -4.76 -16.11
N PHE A 38 -3.26 -5.12 -15.03
CA PHE A 38 -3.78 -6.06 -14.04
C PHE A 38 -3.33 -5.70 -12.63
N ILE A 39 -4.09 -6.18 -11.65
CA ILE A 39 -3.78 -6.06 -10.22
C ILE A 39 -3.41 -7.44 -9.71
N ALA A 40 -2.22 -7.54 -9.11
CA ALA A 40 -1.73 -8.70 -8.37
C ALA A 40 -1.22 -8.24 -7.00
N GLY A 41 0.01 -8.54 -6.63
CA GLY A 41 0.68 -7.92 -5.47
C GLY A 41 0.85 -6.41 -5.59
N GLU A 42 1.01 -5.91 -6.81
CA GLU A 42 1.05 -4.51 -7.21
C GLU A 42 0.09 -4.27 -8.38
N ILE A 43 -0.05 -3.02 -8.83
CA ILE A 43 -0.78 -2.64 -10.04
C ILE A 43 0.22 -2.60 -11.19
N PHE A 44 -0.04 -3.38 -12.23
CA PHE A 44 0.78 -3.46 -13.44
C PHE A 44 0.05 -2.76 -14.59
N ILE A 45 0.58 -1.65 -15.07
CA ILE A 45 0.02 -0.87 -16.18
C ILE A 45 0.88 -1.08 -17.42
N ASN A 46 0.28 -1.46 -18.55
CA ASN A 46 1.00 -1.54 -19.80
C ASN A 46 1.40 -0.13 -20.27
N ARG A 47 2.72 0.11 -20.40
CA ARG A 47 3.28 1.43 -20.73
C ARG A 47 3.53 1.66 -22.22
N GLN A 48 3.36 0.64 -23.05
CA GLN A 48 3.73 0.72 -24.48
C GLN A 48 2.98 1.82 -25.24
N ASN A 49 1.72 2.06 -24.88
CA ASN A 49 0.86 3.05 -25.51
C ASN A 49 0.80 4.38 -24.74
N LEU A 50 1.64 4.54 -23.73
CA LEU A 50 1.67 5.75 -22.90
C LEU A 50 2.81 6.67 -23.34
N THR A 51 2.51 7.95 -23.51
CA THR A 51 3.51 8.97 -23.71
C THR A 51 4.42 9.10 -22.49
N ARG A 52 5.60 9.69 -22.67
CA ARG A 52 6.53 9.93 -21.56
C ARG A 52 5.90 10.76 -20.44
N GLN A 53 5.10 11.77 -20.79
CA GLN A 53 4.43 12.65 -19.81
C GLN A 53 3.37 11.88 -19.01
N GLU A 54 2.58 11.04 -19.64
CA GLU A 54 1.61 10.19 -18.97
C GLU A 54 2.27 9.19 -18.03
N GLN A 55 3.37 8.55 -18.45
CA GLN A 55 4.15 7.68 -17.57
C GLN A 55 4.66 8.41 -16.33
N LEU A 56 5.12 9.66 -16.48
CA LEU A 56 5.57 10.50 -15.38
C LEU A 56 4.42 10.85 -14.43
N SER A 57 3.25 11.19 -14.96
CA SER A 57 2.06 11.47 -14.14
C SER A 57 1.65 10.25 -13.30
N LEU A 58 1.68 9.06 -13.88
CA LEU A 58 1.40 7.81 -13.17
C LEU A 58 2.47 7.50 -12.10
N LEU A 59 3.75 7.69 -12.41
CA LEU A 59 4.84 7.52 -11.42
C LEU A 59 4.68 8.47 -10.23
N ASN A 60 4.19 9.68 -10.50
CA ASN A 60 4.00 10.69 -9.47
C ASN A 60 2.93 10.30 -8.44
N LEU A 61 1.93 9.49 -8.81
CA LEU A 61 0.94 8.96 -7.86
C LEU A 61 1.58 8.19 -6.70
N ALA A 62 2.72 7.54 -6.95
CA ALA A 62 3.45 6.76 -5.95
C ALA A 62 4.76 7.44 -5.50
N THR A 63 4.84 8.75 -5.68
CA THR A 63 6.02 9.56 -5.33
C THR A 63 5.67 10.49 -4.17
N PHE A 64 6.55 10.58 -3.19
CA PHE A 64 6.33 11.37 -1.98
C PHE A 64 7.65 11.92 -1.42
N SER A 65 7.54 12.97 -0.61
CA SER A 65 8.68 13.56 0.06
C SER A 65 9.29 12.57 1.07
N ASN A 66 10.62 12.48 1.09
CA ASN A 66 11.32 11.60 2.02
C ASN A 66 11.22 12.14 3.46
N PRO A 67 10.59 11.41 4.40
CA PRO A 67 10.47 11.86 5.78
C PRO A 67 11.81 12.06 6.47
N GLU A 68 12.82 11.24 6.16
CA GLU A 68 14.16 11.35 6.72
C GLU A 68 14.86 12.63 6.24
N TYR A 69 14.73 12.97 4.96
CA TYR A 69 15.23 14.23 4.42
C TYR A 69 14.62 15.43 5.14
N ILE A 70 13.29 15.45 5.29
CA ILE A 70 12.57 16.52 5.99
C ILE A 70 13.00 16.61 7.46
N LYS A 71 13.14 15.46 8.13
CA LYS A 71 13.58 15.40 9.53
C LYS A 71 14.99 15.97 9.68
N ARG A 72 15.96 15.53 8.86
CA ARG A 72 17.34 16.04 8.90
C ARG A 72 17.39 17.55 8.60
N GLN A 73 16.63 18.00 7.60
CA GLN A 73 16.55 19.43 7.26
C GLN A 73 16.03 20.27 8.43
N ARG A 74 14.99 19.81 9.14
CA ARG A 74 14.46 20.49 10.33
C ARG A 74 15.49 20.53 11.46
N MET A 75 16.29 19.48 11.60
CA MET A 75 17.35 19.37 12.61
C MET A 75 18.65 20.05 12.18
N ARG A 76 18.70 20.72 11.01
CA ARG A 76 19.89 21.32 10.41
C ARG A 76 21.06 20.34 10.23
N MET A 77 20.75 19.07 10.01
CA MET A 77 21.73 18.02 9.74
C MET A 77 22.05 17.94 8.25
N PRO A 78 23.22 17.40 7.85
CA PRO A 78 23.56 17.17 6.45
C PRO A 78 22.50 16.30 5.74
N VAL A 79 22.14 16.66 4.50
CA VAL A 79 21.12 15.98 3.69
C VAL A 79 21.64 15.51 2.33
N TRP A 80 22.93 15.65 2.07
CA TRP A 80 23.56 15.36 0.77
C TRP A 80 23.50 13.87 0.38
N ASP A 81 23.43 12.98 1.36
CA ASP A 81 23.35 11.51 1.20
C ASP A 81 21.90 10.97 1.18
N VAL A 82 20.91 11.82 1.42
CA VAL A 82 19.50 11.43 1.52
C VAL A 82 18.69 12.05 0.39
N PRO A 83 18.03 11.26 -0.48
CA PRO A 83 17.20 11.81 -1.53
C PRO A 83 16.00 12.56 -0.93
N SER A 84 15.67 13.73 -1.49
CA SER A 84 14.52 14.54 -1.04
C SER A 84 13.17 13.89 -1.36
N ILE A 85 13.13 13.03 -2.38
CA ILE A 85 11.92 12.39 -2.91
C ILE A 85 12.13 10.88 -2.98
N LEU A 86 11.12 10.12 -2.60
CA LEU A 86 11.04 8.67 -2.76
C LEU A 86 9.92 8.32 -3.73
N THR A 87 10.13 7.29 -4.55
CA THR A 87 9.08 6.69 -5.36
C THR A 87 8.94 5.22 -5.04
N ALA A 88 7.71 4.77 -4.82
CA ALA A 88 7.35 3.37 -4.68
C ALA A 88 6.98 2.73 -6.03
N ALA A 89 6.90 3.54 -7.10
CA ALA A 89 6.68 3.04 -8.45
C ALA A 89 7.97 2.47 -9.05
N LYS A 90 7.83 1.48 -9.94
CA LYS A 90 8.94 0.83 -10.66
C LYS A 90 8.59 0.67 -12.12
N ILE A 91 9.61 0.71 -12.97
CA ILE A 91 9.47 0.34 -14.38
C ILE A 91 10.06 -1.06 -14.54
N ASP A 92 9.25 -1.97 -15.06
CA ASP A 92 9.62 -3.37 -15.27
C ASP A 92 9.22 -3.79 -16.69
N GLY A 93 10.18 -3.76 -17.61
CA GLY A 93 9.99 -4.05 -19.03
C GLY A 93 8.86 -3.21 -19.64
N LYS A 94 7.80 -3.87 -20.08
CA LYS A 94 6.61 -3.24 -20.67
C LYS A 94 5.59 -2.72 -19.64
N TYR A 95 5.84 -2.95 -18.36
CA TYR A 95 4.92 -2.54 -17.31
C TYR A 95 5.47 -1.40 -16.45
N LEU A 96 4.56 -0.51 -16.06
CA LEU A 96 4.72 0.41 -14.96
C LEU A 96 4.08 -0.26 -13.74
N ARG A 97 4.86 -0.47 -12.67
CA ARG A 97 4.40 -1.10 -11.43
C ARG A 97 4.12 -0.02 -10.40
N LEU A 98 2.92 -0.01 -9.88
CA LEU A 98 2.47 0.91 -8.84
C LEU A 98 2.04 0.13 -7.60
N PRO A 99 2.26 0.66 -6.39
CA PRO A 99 1.73 0.05 -5.18
C PRO A 99 0.20 0.10 -5.18
N ARG A 100 -0.44 -0.91 -4.59
CA ARG A 100 -1.92 -0.99 -4.54
C ARG A 100 -2.59 0.17 -3.83
N GLY A 101 -1.87 0.85 -2.93
CA GLY A 101 -2.39 2.02 -2.20
C GLY A 101 -2.77 3.21 -3.08
N VAL A 102 -2.29 3.28 -4.33
CA VAL A 102 -2.66 4.36 -5.28
C VAL A 102 -3.85 4.00 -6.18
N GLU A 103 -4.52 2.87 -5.96
CA GLU A 103 -5.62 2.41 -6.83
C GLU A 103 -6.78 3.43 -6.90
N SER A 104 -7.15 4.04 -5.76
CA SER A 104 -8.18 5.08 -5.72
C SER A 104 -7.76 6.30 -6.54
N SER A 105 -6.55 6.83 -6.28
CA SER A 105 -6.03 7.98 -7.01
C SER A 105 -5.87 7.72 -8.51
N LEU A 106 -5.56 6.47 -8.89
CA LEU A 106 -5.52 6.06 -10.29
C LEU A 106 -6.91 6.12 -10.92
N LYS A 107 -7.94 5.61 -10.24
CA LYS A 107 -9.35 5.65 -10.70
C LYS A 107 -9.91 7.05 -10.79
N ASP A 108 -9.50 7.94 -9.89
CA ASP A 108 -9.92 9.34 -9.88
C ASP A 108 -9.35 10.14 -11.07
N ASN A 109 -8.19 9.73 -11.60
CA ASN A 109 -7.47 10.45 -12.65
C ASN A 109 -7.57 9.83 -14.04
N CYS A 110 -7.90 8.54 -14.15
CA CYS A 110 -7.99 7.83 -15.45
C CYS A 110 -9.02 6.71 -15.43
N HIS A 111 -9.60 6.43 -16.59
CA HIS A 111 -10.39 5.21 -16.79
C HIS A 111 -9.47 3.99 -16.78
N SER A 112 -9.51 3.20 -15.70
CA SER A 112 -8.63 2.07 -15.50
C SER A 112 -9.33 0.75 -15.81
N TYR A 113 -8.80 0.01 -16.80
CA TYR A 113 -9.23 -1.35 -17.14
C TYR A 113 -8.22 -2.34 -16.56
N LEU A 114 -8.38 -2.64 -15.26
CA LEU A 114 -7.47 -3.50 -14.51
C LEU A 114 -8.16 -4.83 -14.20
N LYS A 115 -7.62 -5.92 -14.74
CA LYS A 115 -8.06 -7.28 -14.40
C LYS A 115 -7.43 -7.72 -13.10
N GLU A 116 -8.22 -8.21 -12.16
CA GLU A 116 -7.67 -8.81 -10.94
C GLU A 116 -7.07 -10.19 -11.27
N GLN A 117 -5.81 -10.38 -10.93
CA GLN A 117 -5.08 -11.65 -11.07
C GLN A 117 -4.66 -12.13 -9.69
N PHE A 118 -5.61 -12.63 -8.93
CA PHE A 118 -5.35 -13.27 -7.64
C PHE A 118 -5.57 -14.76 -7.75
N THR A 119 -4.59 -15.51 -7.26
CA THR A 119 -4.81 -16.93 -6.99
C THR A 119 -5.58 -17.01 -5.68
N LEU A 120 -6.85 -17.38 -5.77
CA LEU A 120 -7.65 -17.63 -4.58
C LEU A 120 -7.07 -18.86 -3.87
N SER A 121 -6.71 -18.70 -2.59
CA SER A 121 -6.35 -19.86 -1.76
C SER A 121 -7.58 -20.74 -1.54
N LYS A 122 -7.36 -22.04 -1.32
CA LYS A 122 -8.45 -22.92 -0.86
C LYS A 122 -9.11 -22.31 0.38
N ALA A 123 -10.44 -22.36 0.41
CA ALA A 123 -11.19 -21.89 1.56
C ALA A 123 -10.72 -22.63 2.83
N LEU A 124 -10.54 -21.87 3.90
CA LEU A 124 -10.18 -22.40 5.20
C LEU A 124 -11.46 -22.57 6.04
N ASN A 125 -11.73 -23.79 6.51
CA ASN A 125 -12.85 -24.02 7.41
C ASN A 125 -12.44 -23.62 8.84
N VAL A 126 -12.67 -22.36 9.18
CA VAL A 126 -12.25 -21.74 10.43
C VAL A 126 -13.39 -20.94 11.04
N GLU A 127 -13.57 -21.08 12.36
CA GLU A 127 -14.55 -20.35 13.15
C GLU A 127 -13.85 -19.48 14.20
N PHE A 128 -14.41 -18.30 14.45
CA PHE A 128 -13.99 -17.44 15.55
C PHE A 128 -14.76 -17.84 16.81
N THR A 129 -14.04 -18.18 17.87
CA THR A 129 -14.60 -18.67 19.14
C THR A 129 -14.66 -17.59 20.23
N GLY A 130 -14.16 -16.38 19.96
CA GLY A 130 -14.18 -15.28 20.90
C GLY A 130 -15.44 -14.43 20.82
N THR A 131 -15.57 -13.48 21.74
CA THR A 131 -16.60 -12.45 21.70
C THR A 131 -15.94 -11.09 21.42
N LEU A 132 -16.45 -10.38 20.42
CA LEU A 132 -15.99 -9.04 20.07
C LEU A 132 -16.69 -7.99 20.94
N ARG A 133 -15.95 -7.00 21.40
CA ARG A 133 -16.56 -5.78 21.95
C ARG A 133 -17.19 -4.96 20.83
N PRO A 134 -18.21 -4.12 21.08
CA PRO A 134 -18.89 -3.35 20.03
C PRO A 134 -17.95 -2.56 19.13
N GLN A 135 -16.93 -1.91 19.67
CA GLN A 135 -15.92 -1.16 18.90
C GLN A 135 -15.03 -2.07 18.03
N GLN A 136 -14.74 -3.29 18.48
CA GLN A 136 -13.99 -4.28 17.71
C GLN A 136 -14.82 -4.82 16.55
N GLU A 137 -16.11 -5.06 16.79
CA GLU A 137 -17.02 -5.53 15.75
C GLU A 137 -17.21 -4.46 14.67
N GLU A 138 -17.35 -3.20 15.05
CA GLU A 138 -17.39 -2.07 14.12
C GLU A 138 -16.11 -2.01 13.26
N ALA A 139 -14.94 -2.19 13.89
CA ALA A 139 -13.66 -2.22 13.19
C ALA A 139 -13.59 -3.38 12.18
N VAL A 140 -14.00 -4.60 12.59
CA VAL A 140 -14.08 -5.77 11.70
C VAL A 140 -15.00 -5.50 10.52
N ASN A 141 -16.20 -4.94 10.75
CA ASN A 141 -17.18 -4.63 9.71
C ASN A 141 -16.65 -3.60 8.70
N LYS A 142 -15.92 -2.59 9.17
CA LYS A 142 -15.31 -1.57 8.30
C LYS A 142 -14.16 -2.14 7.46
N ILE A 143 -13.27 -2.94 8.08
CA ILE A 143 -12.11 -3.50 7.37
C ILE A 143 -12.53 -4.55 6.36
N ASP A 144 -13.52 -5.38 6.69
CA ASP A 144 -13.95 -6.48 5.83
C ASP A 144 -14.55 -6.01 4.49
N LYS A 145 -15.17 -4.83 4.48
CA LYS A 145 -15.71 -4.19 3.27
C LYS A 145 -14.64 -3.71 2.30
N ASN A 146 -13.39 -3.62 2.75
CA ASN A 146 -12.30 -3.05 1.98
C ASN A 146 -11.19 -4.08 1.69
N LYS A 147 -10.62 -4.03 0.49
CA LYS A 147 -9.49 -4.90 0.11
C LYS A 147 -8.19 -4.51 0.82
N LEU A 148 -8.02 -3.23 1.10
CA LEU A 148 -6.90 -2.65 1.82
C LEU A 148 -7.43 -1.74 2.93
N GLY A 149 -6.76 -1.74 4.08
CA GLY A 149 -7.12 -0.87 5.18
C GLY A 149 -6.05 -0.87 6.26
N MET A 150 -6.13 0.12 7.13
CA MET A 150 -5.27 0.27 8.29
C MET A 150 -6.13 0.43 9.55
N LEU A 151 -5.90 -0.41 10.55
CA LEU A 151 -6.51 -0.28 11.87
C LEU A 151 -5.59 0.52 12.80
N CYS A 152 -5.89 1.79 12.98
CA CYS A 152 -5.25 2.62 14.00
C CYS A 152 -6.04 2.53 15.30
N ALA A 153 -5.46 1.90 16.33
CA ALA A 153 -6.09 1.73 17.62
C ALA A 153 -5.05 1.78 18.75
N HIS A 154 -5.47 2.25 19.92
CA HIS A 154 -4.61 2.34 21.10
C HIS A 154 -4.13 0.95 21.59
N THR A 155 -3.13 0.95 22.46
CA THR A 155 -2.67 -0.27 23.14
C THR A 155 -3.80 -0.83 24.00
N GLY A 156 -3.95 -2.16 24.03
CA GLY A 156 -5.05 -2.83 24.74
C GLY A 156 -6.40 -2.87 24.00
N PHE A 157 -6.53 -2.27 22.81
CA PHE A 157 -7.74 -2.36 22.00
C PHE A 157 -8.10 -3.81 21.62
N GLY A 158 -7.11 -4.71 21.52
CA GLY A 158 -7.29 -6.08 21.06
C GLY A 158 -7.17 -6.22 19.55
N LYS A 159 -6.21 -5.51 18.93
CA LYS A 159 -5.94 -5.57 17.47
C LYS A 159 -5.78 -7.01 16.96
N THR A 160 -5.12 -7.86 17.74
CA THR A 160 -4.91 -9.28 17.41
C THR A 160 -6.23 -10.06 17.39
N VAL A 161 -7.16 -9.78 18.31
CA VAL A 161 -8.50 -10.39 18.35
C VAL A 161 -9.30 -9.99 17.11
N VAL A 162 -9.26 -8.70 16.73
CA VAL A 162 -9.87 -8.21 15.48
C VAL A 162 -9.28 -8.92 14.27
N GLY A 163 -7.96 -9.14 14.24
CA GLY A 163 -7.31 -9.90 13.18
C GLY A 163 -7.77 -11.35 13.11
N CYS A 164 -7.89 -12.04 14.24
CA CYS A 164 -8.44 -13.41 14.30
C CYS A 164 -9.89 -13.45 13.78
N ALA A 165 -10.72 -12.49 14.18
CA ALA A 165 -12.10 -12.41 13.70
C ALA A 165 -12.18 -12.20 12.17
N LEU A 166 -11.29 -11.36 11.61
CA LEU A 166 -11.19 -11.14 10.16
C LEU A 166 -10.75 -12.41 9.42
N ILE A 167 -9.79 -13.18 9.95
CA ILE A 167 -9.36 -14.47 9.38
C ILE A 167 -10.55 -15.41 9.28
N ALA A 168 -11.29 -15.57 10.37
CA ALA A 168 -12.45 -16.45 10.42
C ALA A 168 -13.58 -15.97 9.48
N ARG A 169 -13.79 -14.67 9.35
CA ARG A 169 -14.82 -14.10 8.47
C ARG A 169 -14.48 -14.29 6.99
N ARG A 170 -13.23 -14.08 6.63
CA ARG A 170 -12.76 -14.22 5.24
C ARG A 170 -12.54 -15.66 4.81
N LYS A 171 -12.42 -16.58 5.75
CA LYS A 171 -12.19 -18.01 5.52
C LYS A 171 -11.05 -18.28 4.53
N ALA A 172 -9.98 -17.50 4.61
CA ALA A 172 -8.85 -17.55 3.70
C ALA A 172 -7.55 -17.82 4.44
N ARG A 173 -6.63 -18.55 3.80
CA ARG A 173 -5.27 -18.67 4.32
C ARG A 173 -4.64 -17.28 4.43
N THR A 174 -4.15 -16.97 5.61
CA THR A 174 -3.68 -15.62 5.95
C THR A 174 -2.21 -15.68 6.34
N LEU A 175 -1.40 -14.80 5.74
CA LEU A 175 -0.02 -14.55 6.15
C LEU A 175 0.02 -13.36 7.11
N ILE A 176 0.58 -13.57 8.29
CA ILE A 176 0.78 -12.53 9.31
C ILE A 176 2.26 -12.20 9.38
N ILE A 177 2.60 -10.95 9.05
CA ILE A 177 3.98 -10.45 9.08
C ILE A 177 4.15 -9.55 10.29
N VAL A 178 5.15 -9.83 11.09
CA VAL A 178 5.45 -9.10 12.33
C VAL A 178 6.94 -8.80 12.46
N SER A 179 7.29 -7.81 13.27
CA SER A 179 8.67 -7.32 13.40
C SER A 179 9.52 -8.12 14.40
N THR A 180 8.90 -8.86 15.33
CA THR A 180 9.63 -9.59 16.38
C THR A 180 9.02 -10.96 16.66
N VAL A 181 9.87 -11.88 17.15
CA VAL A 181 9.45 -13.23 17.55
C VAL A 181 8.41 -13.19 18.69
N ASN A 182 8.55 -12.25 19.63
CA ASN A 182 7.60 -12.12 20.73
C ASN A 182 6.19 -11.80 20.21
N ILE A 183 6.06 -10.91 19.23
CA ILE A 183 4.76 -10.60 18.58
C ILE A 183 4.26 -11.83 17.81
N ALA A 184 5.14 -12.58 17.13
CA ALA A 184 4.75 -13.81 16.45
C ALA A 184 4.16 -14.84 17.42
N ASN A 185 4.79 -15.02 18.58
CA ASN A 185 4.27 -15.91 19.63
C ASN A 185 2.91 -15.45 20.15
N GLN A 186 2.74 -14.14 20.41
CA GLN A 186 1.43 -13.58 20.81
C GLN A 186 0.35 -13.84 19.76
N TRP A 187 0.66 -13.74 18.46
CA TRP A 187 -0.27 -14.05 17.40
C TRP A 187 -0.61 -15.54 17.34
N ARG A 188 0.38 -16.43 17.52
CA ARG A 188 0.16 -17.87 17.60
C ARG A 188 -0.77 -18.23 18.74
N ASP A 189 -0.51 -17.71 19.94
CA ASP A 189 -1.31 -18.00 21.13
C ASP A 189 -2.74 -17.44 20.99
N ALA A 190 -2.89 -16.28 20.39
CA ALA A 190 -4.20 -15.71 20.08
C ALA A 190 -4.95 -16.53 19.02
N ALA A 191 -4.26 -17.02 17.99
CA ALA A 191 -4.86 -17.87 16.98
C ALA A 191 -5.35 -19.20 17.60
N LEU A 192 -4.55 -19.84 18.44
CA LEU A 192 -4.94 -21.05 19.15
C LEU A 192 -6.14 -20.84 20.08
N ARG A 193 -6.24 -19.65 20.68
CA ARG A 193 -7.32 -19.30 21.60
C ARG A 193 -8.63 -18.93 20.92
N PHE A 194 -8.55 -18.22 19.79
CA PHE A 194 -9.71 -17.58 19.16
C PHE A 194 -10.13 -18.19 17.82
N LEU A 195 -9.34 -19.11 17.25
CA LEU A 195 -9.66 -19.76 15.99
C LEU A 195 -9.79 -21.27 16.18
N LYS A 196 -10.92 -21.81 15.74
CA LYS A 196 -11.13 -23.26 15.64
C LYS A 196 -11.08 -23.65 14.17
N ILE A 197 -10.01 -24.33 13.78
CA ILE A 197 -9.83 -24.86 12.42
C ILE A 197 -10.42 -26.26 12.38
N LYS A 198 -11.40 -26.49 11.49
CA LYS A 198 -12.13 -27.77 11.40
C LYS A 198 -11.45 -28.77 10.47
N ASP A 199 -10.68 -28.28 9.49
CA ASP A 199 -9.96 -29.12 8.54
C ASP A 199 -8.47 -28.73 8.57
N MET A 200 -7.68 -29.41 9.41
CA MET A 200 -6.25 -29.50 9.19
C MET A 200 -5.98 -30.79 8.42
N PRO A 201 -5.25 -30.71 7.28
CA PRO A 201 -4.81 -31.92 6.60
C PRO A 201 -3.83 -32.70 7.45
#